data_b8265f5309607616990a56b5ebcfdaa2
#
_entry.id   b8265f5309607616990a56b5ebcfdaa2
#
_cell.length_a   1.000
_cell.length_b   1.000
_cell.length_c   1.000
_cell.angle_alpha   90.00
_cell.angle_beta   90.00
_cell.angle_gamma   90.00
#
_symmetry.space_group_name_H-M   'P 1'
#
loop_
_entity.id
_entity.type
_entity.pdbx_description
1 polymer ?
#
loop_
_entity_poly.entity_id
_entity_poly.type
_entity_poly.pdbx_seq_one_letter_code
_entity_poly.pdbx_strand_id
1 'polypeptide(L)'
;MVAGRGHASIPARILSERLRELREREFRPLTQKQLAKALGGAGSLSISTVSLWEKPGSDRLPPPERLAAYARLFCTERSLSSGAPRLLRDEELADQERAREAELYEELLDLHERAQSTDLVVSSPEPYSVEQRRSLWRFPDESAISIVCSDAPPEDRPSYADQDHLNYSRYARHADLDALIEVHGQVKADNPGSWIRILPPHSLEYDFALNHLVIIGGAAVDDAAPWFTQGVTLPTVHESQDTHIFSYEVDGEVREFKSTRDSDGTMTYDVGFIARAPHKIVPGRVVIVLGGITSRGVHGAALTFTDAHVRDANLQYLTDTFGDAEAFCILMRIPVRNNAALPPNLQDEDVRLYEWSPGTGVRW
;
A
#
# COMPACT_ATOMS: atom_id res chain seq x y z
N MET A 1 -4.14 19.17 -37.60
CA MET A 1 -3.69 17.87 -37.08
C MET A 1 -2.49 18.15 -36.16
N VAL A 2 -2.73 18.20 -34.85
CA VAL A 2 -1.68 18.33 -33.83
C VAL A 2 -1.54 16.93 -33.26
N ALA A 3 -0.40 16.28 -33.51
CA ALA A 3 -0.07 14.98 -32.98
C ALA A 3 0.00 15.11 -31.45
N GLY A 4 -0.90 14.40 -30.75
CA GLY A 4 -0.89 14.27 -29.30
C GLY A 4 0.44 13.67 -28.85
N ARG A 5 1.15 14.36 -27.98
CA ARG A 5 2.30 13.82 -27.23
C ARG A 5 1.75 12.72 -26.33
N GLY A 6 2.01 11.46 -26.68
CA GLY A 6 1.72 10.33 -25.84
C GLY A 6 2.43 10.52 -24.49
N HIS A 7 1.67 10.60 -23.43
CA HIS A 7 2.22 10.46 -22.08
C HIS A 7 2.46 8.98 -21.88
N ALA A 8 3.72 8.59 -21.65
CA ALA A 8 4.03 7.22 -21.24
C ALA A 8 3.23 6.88 -20.00
N SER A 9 2.77 5.64 -19.95
CA SER A 9 2.00 5.13 -18.82
C SER A 9 2.80 5.21 -17.51
N ILE A 10 2.11 5.35 -16.40
CA ILE A 10 2.74 5.37 -15.07
C ILE A 10 3.60 4.13 -14.84
N PRO A 11 3.18 2.89 -15.19
CA PRO A 11 4.02 1.70 -15.09
C PRO A 11 5.32 1.78 -15.91
N ALA A 12 5.26 2.33 -17.14
CA ALA A 12 6.45 2.53 -17.96
C ALA A 12 7.44 3.51 -17.32
N ARG A 13 6.93 4.53 -16.64
CA ARG A 13 7.74 5.48 -15.90
C ARG A 13 8.44 4.82 -14.70
N ILE A 14 7.73 3.98 -13.95
CA ILE A 14 8.29 3.27 -12.79
C ILE A 14 9.38 2.32 -13.22
N LEU A 15 9.16 1.52 -14.27
CA LEU A 15 10.19 0.65 -14.80
C LEU A 15 11.44 1.46 -15.20
N SER A 16 11.27 2.58 -15.88
CA SER A 16 12.40 3.44 -16.30
C SER A 16 13.16 4.03 -15.11
N GLU A 17 12.48 4.44 -14.06
CA GLU A 17 13.06 4.94 -12.82
C GLU A 17 13.82 3.83 -12.08
N ARG A 18 13.25 2.62 -11.99
CA ARG A 18 13.89 1.44 -11.36
C ARG A 18 15.17 1.01 -12.09
N LEU A 19 15.15 0.97 -13.41
CA LEU A 19 16.34 0.66 -14.21
C LEU A 19 17.47 1.68 -14.00
N ARG A 20 17.08 2.97 -13.91
CA ARG A 20 18.02 4.05 -13.60
C ARG A 20 18.60 3.91 -12.19
N GLU A 21 17.78 3.57 -11.21
CA GLU A 21 18.19 3.39 -9.82
C GLU A 21 19.20 2.24 -9.69
N LEU A 22 18.94 1.08 -10.31
CA LEU A 22 19.89 -0.03 -10.35
C LEU A 22 21.25 0.42 -10.89
N ARG A 23 21.27 1.23 -11.94
CA ARG A 23 22.53 1.74 -12.50
C ARG A 23 23.23 2.76 -11.60
N GLU A 24 22.48 3.61 -10.90
CA GLU A 24 23.04 4.74 -10.15
C GLU A 24 23.33 4.45 -8.69
N ARG A 25 22.61 3.50 -8.07
CA ARG A 25 22.57 3.34 -6.60
C ARG A 25 22.78 1.93 -6.06
N GLU A 26 22.54 0.86 -6.84
CA GLU A 26 22.53 -0.49 -6.27
C GLU A 26 23.86 -0.87 -5.60
N PHE A 27 24.99 -0.64 -6.26
CA PHE A 27 26.32 -0.87 -5.68
C PHE A 27 27.24 0.33 -5.90
N ARG A 28 27.70 0.50 -7.14
CA ARG A 28 28.47 1.68 -7.56
C ARG A 28 27.82 2.28 -8.81
N PRO A 29 27.85 3.62 -8.94
CA PRO A 29 27.30 4.29 -10.12
C PRO A 29 27.98 3.84 -11.42
N LEU A 30 27.18 3.46 -12.41
CA LEU A 30 27.66 3.16 -13.75
C LEU A 30 27.22 4.26 -14.73
N THR A 31 28.06 4.56 -15.71
CA THR A 31 27.62 5.34 -16.86
C THR A 31 26.75 4.51 -17.79
N GLN A 32 25.82 5.13 -18.51
CA GLN A 32 25.02 4.42 -19.53
C GLN A 32 25.89 3.70 -20.57
N LYS A 33 27.08 4.22 -20.88
CA LYS A 33 28.07 3.58 -21.76
C LYS A 33 28.61 2.28 -21.18
N GLN A 34 28.93 2.26 -19.89
CA GLN A 34 29.40 1.05 -19.21
C GLN A 34 28.28 0.00 -19.12
N LEU A 35 27.06 0.44 -18.80
CA LEU A 35 25.90 -0.43 -18.76
C LEU A 35 25.57 -1.01 -20.13
N ALA A 36 25.53 -0.19 -21.19
CA ALA A 36 25.29 -0.66 -22.56
C ALA A 36 26.32 -1.71 -23.00
N LYS A 37 27.59 -1.53 -22.62
CA LYS A 37 28.67 -2.49 -22.91
C LYS A 37 28.46 -3.81 -22.16
N ALA A 38 28.09 -3.74 -20.86
CA ALA A 38 27.86 -4.93 -20.03
C ALA A 38 26.66 -5.74 -20.51
N LEU A 39 25.54 -5.07 -20.81
CA LEU A 39 24.29 -5.70 -21.26
C LEU A 39 24.37 -6.15 -22.74
N GLY A 40 25.25 -5.57 -23.52
CA GLY A 40 25.39 -5.88 -24.96
C GLY A 40 25.90 -7.29 -25.24
N GLY A 41 26.72 -7.87 -24.36
CA GLY A 41 27.33 -9.20 -24.57
C GLY A 41 28.04 -9.27 -25.90
N ALA A 42 27.73 -10.29 -26.71
CA ALA A 42 28.25 -10.45 -28.07
C ALA A 42 27.60 -9.54 -29.11
N GLY A 43 26.50 -8.87 -28.80
CA GLY A 43 25.79 -7.91 -29.67
C GLY A 43 25.99 -6.47 -29.18
N SER A 44 26.08 -5.50 -30.11
CA SER A 44 26.22 -4.10 -29.72
C SER A 44 24.88 -3.50 -29.23
N LEU A 45 24.80 -3.12 -27.96
CA LEU A 45 23.71 -2.31 -27.43
C LEU A 45 24.11 -0.84 -27.46
N SER A 46 23.27 0.02 -28.05
CA SER A 46 23.58 1.44 -28.15
C SER A 46 23.29 2.18 -26.82
N ILE A 47 24.09 3.21 -26.54
CA ILE A 47 23.89 4.08 -25.37
C ILE A 47 22.51 4.76 -25.46
N SER A 48 22.07 5.14 -26.66
CA SER A 48 20.76 5.75 -26.88
C SER A 48 19.61 4.80 -26.53
N THR A 49 19.77 3.50 -26.74
CA THR A 49 18.77 2.49 -26.35
C THR A 49 18.63 2.42 -24.83
N VAL A 50 19.74 2.34 -24.09
CA VAL A 50 19.74 2.36 -22.62
C VAL A 50 19.14 3.67 -22.10
N SER A 51 19.51 4.81 -22.70
CA SER A 51 18.97 6.12 -22.34
C SER A 51 17.45 6.21 -22.54
N LEU A 52 16.91 5.55 -23.57
CA LEU A 52 15.46 5.49 -23.79
C LEU A 52 14.75 4.62 -22.76
N TRP A 53 15.35 3.51 -22.34
CA TRP A 53 14.77 2.67 -21.31
C TRP A 53 14.73 3.33 -19.93
N GLU A 54 15.71 4.18 -19.62
CA GLU A 54 15.82 4.91 -18.34
C GLU A 54 15.15 6.30 -18.40
N LYS A 55 14.56 6.70 -19.55
CA LYS A 55 13.91 8.00 -19.69
C LYS A 55 12.46 7.92 -19.21
N PRO A 56 12.09 8.62 -18.12
CA PRO A 56 10.71 8.73 -17.71
C PRO A 56 9.86 9.29 -18.86
N GLY A 57 8.81 8.56 -19.23
CA GLY A 57 7.94 8.98 -20.33
C GLY A 57 8.33 8.44 -21.72
N SER A 58 9.24 7.49 -21.81
CA SER A 58 9.54 6.75 -23.03
C SER A 58 8.57 5.59 -23.23
N ASP A 59 8.04 5.44 -24.44
CA ASP A 59 7.19 4.29 -24.83
C ASP A 59 8.04 3.04 -25.15
N ARG A 60 9.37 3.14 -25.07
CA ARG A 60 10.26 2.04 -25.39
C ARG A 60 10.68 1.29 -24.14
N LEU A 61 10.14 0.09 -23.99
CA LEU A 61 10.46 -0.83 -22.92
C LEU A 61 11.64 -1.75 -23.33
N PRO A 62 12.52 -2.16 -22.39
CA PRO A 62 13.51 -3.18 -22.64
C PRO A 62 12.82 -4.53 -22.82
N PRO A 63 13.25 -5.38 -23.77
CA PRO A 63 12.68 -6.72 -23.91
C PRO A 63 13.09 -7.64 -22.74
N PRO A 64 12.31 -8.71 -22.44
CA PRO A 64 12.53 -9.56 -21.27
C PRO A 64 13.95 -10.10 -21.12
N GLU A 65 14.60 -10.47 -22.20
CA GLU A 65 16.00 -10.93 -22.20
C GLU A 65 16.99 -9.84 -21.74
N ARG A 66 16.63 -8.56 -21.88
CA ARG A 66 17.45 -7.47 -21.35
C ARG A 66 17.17 -7.20 -19.88
N LEU A 67 15.95 -7.42 -19.42
CA LEU A 67 15.62 -7.40 -17.99
C LEU A 67 16.35 -8.51 -17.24
N ALA A 68 16.41 -9.71 -17.82
CA ALA A 68 17.23 -10.79 -17.27
C ALA A 68 18.73 -10.41 -17.19
N ALA A 69 19.24 -9.70 -18.20
CA ALA A 69 20.62 -9.20 -18.17
C ALA A 69 20.84 -8.12 -17.11
N TYR A 70 19.87 -7.24 -16.86
CA TYR A 70 19.90 -6.30 -15.72
C TYR A 70 19.92 -7.05 -14.39
N ALA A 71 19.02 -8.00 -14.18
CA ALA A 71 18.95 -8.80 -12.96
C ALA A 71 20.29 -9.54 -12.71
N ARG A 72 20.86 -10.16 -13.75
CA ARG A 72 22.18 -10.82 -13.70
C ARG A 72 23.33 -9.86 -13.37
N LEU A 73 23.29 -8.63 -13.89
CA LEU A 73 24.34 -7.65 -13.65
C LEU A 73 24.30 -7.11 -12.22
N PHE A 74 23.10 -6.89 -11.68
CA PHE A 74 22.87 -6.23 -10.38
C PHE A 74 22.51 -7.18 -9.24
N CYS A 75 22.58 -8.51 -9.43
CA CYS A 75 22.39 -9.46 -8.34
C CYS A 75 23.61 -9.54 -7.40
N THR A 76 24.78 -9.04 -7.81
CA THR A 76 26.02 -9.09 -7.02
C THR A 76 26.99 -7.96 -7.37
N GLU A 77 27.70 -7.42 -6.37
CA GLU A 77 28.76 -6.44 -6.56
C GLU A 77 29.93 -6.99 -7.38
N ARG A 78 30.13 -8.30 -7.40
CA ARG A 78 31.21 -8.96 -8.14
C ARG A 78 31.13 -8.70 -9.65
N SER A 79 29.94 -8.53 -10.19
CA SER A 79 29.71 -8.15 -11.59
C SER A 79 30.34 -6.80 -11.95
N LEU A 80 30.55 -5.93 -10.94
CA LEU A 80 31.00 -4.56 -11.09
C LEU A 80 32.44 -4.33 -10.61
N SER A 81 33.03 -5.27 -9.85
CA SER A 81 34.31 -5.08 -9.13
C SER A 81 35.57 -5.19 -9.96
N SER A 82 35.53 -5.80 -11.14
CA SER A 82 36.73 -6.09 -11.97
C SER A 82 36.94 -5.09 -13.13
N GLY A 83 37.10 -3.79 -12.82
CA GLY A 83 37.44 -2.77 -13.81
C GLY A 83 36.37 -2.43 -14.85
N ALA A 84 35.87 -3.41 -15.61
CA ALA A 84 34.73 -3.25 -16.52
C ALA A 84 33.56 -4.13 -16.06
N PRO A 85 32.33 -3.57 -15.96
CA PRO A 85 31.12 -4.34 -15.63
C PRO A 85 30.92 -5.49 -16.63
N ARG A 86 30.63 -6.70 -16.14
CA ARG A 86 30.33 -7.86 -16.96
C ARG A 86 29.25 -8.76 -16.34
N LEU A 87 28.53 -9.46 -17.19
CA LEU A 87 27.63 -10.52 -16.73
C LEU A 87 28.46 -11.73 -16.29
N LEU A 88 28.19 -12.23 -15.09
CA LEU A 88 28.75 -13.48 -14.60
C LEU A 88 28.02 -14.66 -15.27
N ARG A 89 28.72 -15.80 -15.47
CA ARG A 89 28.10 -17.03 -15.94
C ARG A 89 27.35 -17.72 -14.81
N ASP A 90 26.45 -18.64 -15.13
CA ASP A 90 25.67 -19.37 -14.13
C ASP A 90 26.55 -20.12 -13.12
N GLU A 91 27.66 -20.67 -13.59
CA GLU A 91 28.63 -21.40 -12.76
C GLU A 91 29.42 -20.48 -11.82
N GLU A 92 29.50 -19.18 -12.12
CA GLU A 92 30.21 -18.18 -11.31
C GLU A 92 29.37 -17.63 -10.19
N LEU A 93 28.03 -17.84 -10.20
CA LEU A 93 27.11 -17.33 -9.18
C LEU A 93 27.04 -18.28 -7.98
N ALA A 94 27.10 -17.71 -6.78
CA ALA A 94 26.74 -18.40 -5.55
C ALA A 94 25.19 -18.58 -5.43
N ASP A 95 24.75 -19.50 -4.57
CA ASP A 95 23.31 -19.78 -4.42
C ASP A 95 22.49 -18.55 -3.99
N GLN A 96 23.04 -17.72 -3.10
CA GLN A 96 22.42 -16.46 -2.69
C GLN A 96 22.33 -15.44 -3.83
N GLU A 97 23.37 -15.39 -4.70
CA GLU A 97 23.37 -14.49 -5.85
C GLU A 97 22.37 -14.94 -6.92
N ARG A 98 22.18 -16.27 -7.10
CA ARG A 98 21.13 -16.84 -7.95
C ARG A 98 19.72 -16.51 -7.42
N ALA A 99 19.52 -16.63 -6.12
CA ALA A 99 18.25 -16.26 -5.51
C ALA A 99 17.94 -14.76 -5.72
N ARG A 100 18.95 -13.90 -5.52
CA ARG A 100 18.79 -12.44 -5.74
C ARG A 100 18.57 -12.12 -7.21
N GLU A 101 19.22 -12.82 -8.15
CA GLU A 101 18.96 -12.67 -9.58
C GLU A 101 17.51 -13.00 -9.92
N ALA A 102 17.00 -14.12 -9.41
CA ALA A 102 15.62 -14.56 -9.66
C ALA A 102 14.61 -13.53 -9.11
N GLU A 103 14.79 -13.06 -7.87
CA GLU A 103 13.95 -12.02 -7.27
C GLU A 103 13.94 -10.74 -8.10
N LEU A 104 15.11 -10.26 -8.50
CA LEU A 104 15.23 -9.02 -9.26
C LEU A 104 14.67 -9.18 -10.68
N TYR A 105 14.81 -10.34 -11.29
CA TYR A 105 14.23 -10.62 -12.59
C TYR A 105 12.70 -10.65 -12.53
N GLU A 106 12.10 -11.32 -11.53
CA GLU A 106 10.67 -11.33 -11.31
C GLU A 106 10.12 -9.92 -11.09
N GLU A 107 10.81 -9.11 -10.27
CA GLU A 107 10.47 -7.70 -10.05
C GLU A 107 10.42 -6.92 -11.38
N LEU A 108 11.48 -6.97 -12.16
CA LEU A 108 11.59 -6.23 -13.41
C LEU A 108 10.62 -6.73 -14.49
N LEU A 109 10.35 -8.03 -14.53
CA LEU A 109 9.41 -8.62 -15.46
C LEU A 109 7.98 -8.21 -15.15
N ASP A 110 7.59 -8.21 -13.88
CA ASP A 110 6.26 -7.74 -13.43
C ASP A 110 6.03 -6.25 -13.79
N LEU A 111 7.03 -5.39 -13.57
CA LEU A 111 6.97 -3.98 -13.99
C LEU A 111 6.82 -3.82 -15.50
N HIS A 112 7.51 -4.67 -16.26
CA HIS A 112 7.45 -4.66 -17.72
C HIS A 112 6.08 -5.12 -18.25
N GLU A 113 5.52 -6.20 -17.71
CA GLU A 113 4.19 -6.69 -18.07
C GLU A 113 3.11 -5.65 -17.79
N ARG A 114 3.18 -4.98 -16.63
CA ARG A 114 2.29 -3.86 -16.30
C ARG A 114 2.48 -2.68 -17.26
N ALA A 115 3.70 -2.40 -17.70
CA ALA A 115 3.97 -1.33 -18.66
C ALA A 115 3.46 -1.66 -20.06
N GLN A 116 3.45 -2.93 -20.45
CA GLN A 116 2.87 -3.40 -21.72
C GLN A 116 1.34 -3.45 -21.70
N SER A 117 0.75 -3.76 -20.55
CA SER A 117 -0.70 -3.87 -20.39
C SER A 117 -1.46 -2.52 -20.48
N THR A 118 -0.79 -1.46 -20.89
CA THR A 118 -1.35 -0.10 -21.03
C THR A 118 -2.35 0.06 -22.18
N ASP A 119 -2.62 -0.99 -22.95
CA ASP A 119 -3.76 -1.08 -23.88
C ASP A 119 -5.08 -1.49 -23.19
N LEU A 120 -5.10 -1.55 -21.86
CA LEU A 120 -6.35 -1.55 -21.14
C LEU A 120 -7.00 -0.18 -21.34
N VAL A 121 -7.88 -0.16 -22.32
CA VAL A 121 -8.98 0.80 -22.45
C VAL A 121 -9.27 1.37 -21.06
N VAL A 122 -9.19 2.70 -20.95
CA VAL A 122 -9.86 3.44 -19.89
C VAL A 122 -11.36 3.24 -20.14
N SER A 123 -11.84 2.04 -19.83
CA SER A 123 -13.23 1.86 -19.49
C SER A 123 -13.40 2.66 -18.22
N SER A 124 -14.20 3.69 -18.27
CA SER A 124 -14.74 4.33 -17.08
C SER A 124 -15.13 3.19 -16.13
N PRO A 125 -14.68 3.20 -14.88
CA PRO A 125 -15.03 2.14 -13.95
C PRO A 125 -16.54 1.98 -14.02
N GLU A 126 -17.02 0.79 -14.40
CA GLU A 126 -18.44 0.47 -14.29
C GLU A 126 -18.81 0.68 -12.82
N PRO A 127 -19.92 1.35 -12.51
CA PRO A 127 -20.32 1.56 -11.13
C PRO A 127 -20.35 0.19 -10.45
N TYR A 128 -19.70 0.10 -9.29
CA TYR A 128 -19.59 -1.10 -8.48
C TYR A 128 -20.93 -1.85 -8.43
N SER A 129 -20.99 -3.04 -9.01
CA SER A 129 -22.22 -3.83 -9.01
C SER A 129 -22.56 -4.29 -7.59
N VAL A 130 -23.84 -4.45 -7.28
CA VAL A 130 -24.33 -4.95 -5.97
C VAL A 130 -23.67 -6.28 -5.57
N GLU A 131 -23.25 -7.11 -6.54
CA GLU A 131 -22.54 -8.36 -6.29
C GLU A 131 -21.08 -8.16 -5.82
N GLN A 132 -20.43 -7.06 -6.21
CA GLN A 132 -19.06 -6.71 -5.76
C GLN A 132 -19.03 -6.17 -4.33
N ARG A 133 -20.21 -5.80 -3.76
CA ARG A 133 -20.36 -5.27 -2.40
C ARG A 133 -20.55 -6.33 -1.31
N ARG A 134 -20.39 -7.60 -1.61
CA ARG A 134 -20.46 -8.67 -0.61
C ARG A 134 -19.34 -8.59 0.45
N SER A 135 -18.31 -7.76 0.22
CA SER A 135 -17.26 -7.45 1.20
C SER A 135 -16.61 -6.11 0.89
N LEU A 136 -16.29 -5.36 1.94
CA LEU A 136 -15.48 -4.13 1.84
C LEU A 136 -14.07 -4.43 1.30
N TRP A 137 -13.55 -5.62 1.60
CA TRP A 137 -12.19 -6.06 1.31
C TRP A 137 -12.03 -6.70 -0.07
N ARG A 138 -13.10 -6.82 -0.84
CA ARG A 138 -13.02 -7.31 -2.21
C ARG A 138 -12.65 -6.16 -3.15
N PHE A 139 -11.59 -6.34 -3.87
CA PHE A 139 -11.13 -5.38 -4.88
C PHE A 139 -11.68 -5.74 -6.27
N PRO A 140 -11.82 -4.74 -7.18
CA PRO A 140 -12.54 -4.93 -8.45
C PRO A 140 -11.85 -5.85 -9.45
N ASP A 141 -10.56 -6.07 -9.27
CA ASP A 141 -9.75 -6.89 -10.16
C ASP A 141 -8.78 -7.76 -9.35
N GLU A 142 -8.04 -8.63 -10.02
CA GLU A 142 -7.04 -9.53 -9.40
C GLU A 142 -5.66 -8.88 -9.26
N SER A 143 -5.58 -7.57 -9.31
CA SER A 143 -4.32 -6.86 -9.12
C SER A 143 -3.75 -7.06 -7.73
N ALA A 144 -2.44 -6.80 -7.62
CA ALA A 144 -1.76 -6.90 -6.34
C ALA A 144 -2.32 -5.92 -5.29
N ILE A 145 -2.24 -6.33 -4.04
CA ILE A 145 -2.73 -5.58 -2.87
C ILE A 145 -1.56 -5.37 -1.92
N SER A 146 -1.31 -4.12 -1.55
CA SER A 146 -0.31 -3.77 -0.54
C SER A 146 -1.02 -3.39 0.76
N ILE A 147 -0.73 -4.12 1.83
CA ILE A 147 -1.18 -3.79 3.19
C ILE A 147 -0.01 -3.07 3.88
N VAL A 148 -0.21 -1.81 4.19
CA VAL A 148 0.76 -0.96 4.87
C VAL A 148 0.35 -0.84 6.32
N CYS A 149 1.20 -1.28 7.24
CA CYS A 149 0.92 -1.23 8.66
C CYS A 149 2.01 -0.44 9.39
N SER A 150 1.60 0.43 10.32
CA SER A 150 2.50 1.22 11.15
C SER A 150 3.51 0.34 11.89
N ASP A 151 4.74 0.82 11.96
CA ASP A 151 5.77 0.23 12.81
C ASP A 151 5.60 0.75 14.25
N ALA A 152 5.82 -0.12 15.22
CA ALA A 152 5.99 0.30 16.61
C ALA A 152 7.27 1.14 16.76
N PRO A 153 7.30 2.14 17.65
CA PRO A 153 8.51 2.85 17.99
C PRO A 153 9.64 1.86 18.39
N PRO A 154 10.91 2.12 18.05
CA PRO A 154 12.00 1.18 18.34
C PRO A 154 12.07 0.73 19.80
N GLU A 155 11.77 1.61 20.75
CA GLU A 155 11.77 1.36 22.18
C GLU A 155 10.66 0.41 22.64
N ASP A 156 9.55 0.32 21.90
CA ASP A 156 8.40 -0.53 22.22
C ASP A 156 8.45 -1.88 21.49
N ARG A 157 9.46 -2.09 20.62
CA ARG A 157 9.59 -3.35 19.88
C ARG A 157 10.13 -4.47 20.75
N PRO A 158 9.57 -5.67 20.63
CA PRO A 158 10.17 -6.84 21.30
C PRO A 158 11.54 -7.16 20.68
N SER A 159 12.45 -7.75 21.46
CA SER A 159 13.82 -8.07 21.01
C SER A 159 13.85 -8.95 19.75
N TYR A 160 12.87 -9.81 19.54
CA TYR A 160 12.76 -10.67 18.36
C TYR A 160 12.25 -9.94 17.09
N ALA A 161 11.98 -8.64 17.16
CA ALA A 161 11.78 -7.80 15.98
C ALA A 161 13.11 -7.33 15.36
N ASP A 162 14.23 -7.55 16.04
CA ASP A 162 15.57 -7.26 15.53
C ASP A 162 16.01 -8.37 14.57
N GLN A 163 16.54 -8.00 13.41
CA GLN A 163 16.98 -8.94 12.37
C GLN A 163 18.12 -9.86 12.85
N ASP A 164 18.93 -9.41 13.79
CA ASP A 164 20.04 -10.19 14.34
C ASP A 164 19.60 -11.16 15.45
N HIS A 165 18.35 -11.09 15.88
CA HIS A 165 17.84 -11.98 16.92
C HIS A 165 17.58 -13.40 16.39
N LEU A 166 17.99 -14.44 17.14
CA LEU A 166 17.87 -15.85 16.75
C LEU A 166 16.44 -16.25 16.33
N ASN A 167 15.42 -15.72 17.01
CA ASN A 167 14.00 -15.95 16.72
C ASN A 167 13.37 -14.75 16.00
N TYR A 168 14.07 -14.15 15.06
CA TYR A 168 13.57 -12.99 14.32
C TYR A 168 12.18 -13.22 13.73
N SER A 169 11.29 -12.26 13.96
CA SER A 169 9.96 -12.22 13.36
C SER A 169 9.72 -10.85 12.74
N ARG A 170 9.70 -10.79 11.41
CA ARG A 170 9.56 -9.51 10.67
C ARG A 170 8.27 -8.75 11.00
N TYR A 171 7.20 -9.46 11.36
CA TYR A 171 5.92 -8.83 11.67
C TYR A 171 5.82 -8.33 13.12
N ALA A 172 6.70 -8.75 14.01
CA ALA A 172 6.74 -8.30 15.40
C ALA A 172 7.08 -6.81 15.56
N ARG A 173 7.49 -6.16 14.49
CA ARG A 173 7.75 -4.71 14.47
C ARG A 173 6.50 -3.84 14.32
N HIS A 174 5.38 -4.41 13.85
CA HIS A 174 4.17 -3.63 13.59
C HIS A 174 3.42 -3.26 14.88
N ALA A 175 2.92 -2.03 14.93
CA ALA A 175 2.19 -1.48 16.08
C ALA A 175 0.78 -2.06 16.21
N ASP A 176 0.10 -2.26 15.06
CA ASP A 176 -1.32 -2.63 15.00
C ASP A 176 -1.48 -4.07 14.50
N LEU A 177 -0.75 -5.00 15.14
CA LEU A 177 -0.65 -6.39 14.68
C LEU A 177 -2.00 -7.13 14.73
N ASP A 178 -2.85 -6.86 15.72
CA ASP A 178 -4.18 -7.46 15.83
C ASP A 178 -5.06 -7.07 14.62
N ALA A 179 -5.10 -5.77 14.29
CA ALA A 179 -5.80 -5.28 13.11
C ALA A 179 -5.22 -5.84 11.81
N LEU A 180 -3.90 -5.93 11.72
CA LEU A 180 -3.20 -6.47 10.56
C LEU A 180 -3.57 -7.94 10.30
N ILE A 181 -3.65 -8.77 11.34
CA ILE A 181 -4.00 -10.19 11.22
C ILE A 181 -5.43 -10.34 10.70
N GLU A 182 -6.39 -9.61 11.28
CA GLU A 182 -7.79 -9.63 10.88
C GLU A 182 -7.96 -9.20 9.41
N VAL A 183 -7.41 -8.04 9.07
CA VAL A 183 -7.50 -7.48 7.73
C VAL A 183 -6.80 -8.37 6.70
N HIS A 184 -5.58 -8.85 6.97
CA HIS A 184 -4.87 -9.73 6.06
C HIS A 184 -5.64 -11.03 5.80
N GLY A 185 -6.22 -11.64 6.85
CA GLY A 185 -7.04 -12.84 6.74
C GLY A 185 -8.23 -12.63 5.82
N GLN A 186 -8.99 -11.56 6.03
CA GLN A 186 -10.17 -11.24 5.23
C GLN A 186 -9.82 -10.83 3.79
N VAL A 187 -8.82 -9.98 3.61
CA VAL A 187 -8.34 -9.59 2.26
C VAL A 187 -7.90 -10.82 1.47
N LYS A 188 -7.19 -11.76 2.11
CA LYS A 188 -6.76 -13.00 1.46
C LYS A 188 -7.93 -13.90 1.07
N ALA A 189 -8.94 -14.00 1.92
CA ALA A 189 -10.15 -14.81 1.65
C ALA A 189 -10.97 -14.22 0.49
N ASP A 190 -11.08 -12.90 0.42
CA ASP A 190 -11.92 -12.22 -0.57
C ASP A 190 -11.24 -12.06 -1.94
N ASN A 191 -9.90 -12.14 -2.00
CA ASN A 191 -9.12 -11.94 -3.21
C ASN A 191 -8.11 -13.09 -3.45
N PRO A 192 -8.60 -14.31 -3.69
CA PRO A 192 -7.74 -15.50 -3.78
C PRO A 192 -6.76 -15.47 -4.96
N GLY A 193 -7.07 -14.74 -6.04
CA GLY A 193 -6.22 -14.55 -7.21
C GLY A 193 -5.16 -13.45 -7.04
N SER A 194 -5.34 -12.55 -6.08
CA SER A 194 -4.44 -11.41 -5.90
C SER A 194 -3.19 -11.77 -5.08
N TRP A 195 -2.10 -11.16 -5.47
CA TRP A 195 -0.87 -11.21 -4.67
C TRP A 195 -0.92 -10.14 -3.57
N ILE A 196 -0.71 -10.54 -2.32
CA ILE A 196 -0.83 -9.67 -1.15
C ILE A 196 0.52 -9.52 -0.47
N ARG A 197 0.95 -8.29 -0.25
CA ARG A 197 2.16 -7.95 0.53
C ARG A 197 1.80 -7.13 1.76
N ILE A 198 2.52 -7.41 2.85
CA ILE A 198 2.52 -6.58 4.05
C ILE A 198 3.83 -5.81 4.08
N LEU A 199 3.73 -4.49 4.22
CA LEU A 199 4.82 -3.54 4.09
C LEU A 199 4.82 -2.56 5.28
N PRO A 200 6.00 -2.14 5.74
CA PRO A 200 6.09 -0.97 6.60
C PRO A 200 5.90 0.33 5.78
N PRO A 201 5.52 1.45 6.42
CA PRO A 201 5.23 2.71 5.73
C PRO A 201 6.37 3.21 4.82
N HIS A 202 7.61 3.11 5.29
CA HIS A 202 8.80 3.55 4.55
C HIS A 202 9.14 2.72 3.29
N SER A 203 8.48 1.58 3.09
CA SER A 203 8.67 0.71 1.91
C SER A 203 7.68 0.99 0.79
N LEU A 204 6.85 2.04 0.91
CA LEU A 204 5.86 2.44 -0.09
C LEU A 204 6.45 3.21 -1.28
N GLU A 205 7.77 3.29 -1.40
CA GLU A 205 8.41 4.28 -2.27
C GLU A 205 8.22 4.04 -3.78
N TYR A 206 7.91 2.83 -4.29
CA TYR A 206 7.86 2.60 -5.73
C TYR A 206 6.71 1.69 -6.20
N ASP A 207 6.90 0.38 -6.22
CA ASP A 207 6.01 -0.55 -6.91
C ASP A 207 4.69 -0.78 -6.18
N PHE A 208 4.74 -0.71 -4.86
CA PHE A 208 3.61 -1.04 -4.00
C PHE A 208 2.57 0.08 -3.94
N ALA A 209 3.00 1.31 -4.26
CA ALA A 209 2.12 2.47 -4.35
C ALA A 209 1.14 2.41 -5.53
N LEU A 210 1.33 1.50 -6.49
CA LEU A 210 0.45 1.34 -7.65
C LEU A 210 -0.59 0.24 -7.47
N ASN A 211 -0.52 -0.51 -6.38
CA ASN A 211 -1.44 -1.57 -6.05
C ASN A 211 -2.75 -1.00 -5.46
N HIS A 212 -3.73 -1.87 -5.22
CA HIS A 212 -4.72 -1.55 -4.21
C HIS A 212 -4.02 -1.42 -2.87
N LEU A 213 -4.41 -0.42 -2.07
CA LEU A 213 -3.77 -0.14 -0.79
C LEU A 213 -4.74 -0.39 0.37
N VAL A 214 -4.23 -1.01 1.41
CA VAL A 214 -4.86 -1.03 2.73
C VAL A 214 -3.87 -0.44 3.72
N ILE A 215 -4.20 0.71 4.31
CA ILE A 215 -3.33 1.46 5.21
C ILE A 215 -3.86 1.32 6.63
N ILE A 216 -3.03 0.84 7.55
CA ILE A 216 -3.42 0.47 8.92
C ILE A 216 -2.54 1.20 9.94
N GLY A 217 -3.20 1.92 10.84
CA GLY A 217 -2.59 2.50 12.03
C GLY A 217 -2.01 3.91 11.84
N GLY A 218 -1.74 4.59 12.98
CA GLY A 218 -1.42 6.00 13.10
C GLY A 218 -0.37 6.51 12.12
N ALA A 219 0.91 6.19 12.32
CA ALA A 219 1.98 6.71 11.46
C ALA A 219 1.82 6.34 9.98
N ALA A 220 1.27 5.16 9.65
CA ALA A 220 0.98 4.81 8.26
C ALA A 220 -0.12 5.67 7.67
N VAL A 221 -1.14 6.02 8.47
CA VAL A 221 -2.22 6.92 8.05
C VAL A 221 -1.69 8.33 7.83
N ASP A 222 -0.93 8.86 8.77
CA ASP A 222 -0.44 10.24 8.71
C ASP A 222 0.56 10.43 7.57
N ASP A 223 1.46 9.47 7.37
CA ASP A 223 2.54 9.58 6.39
C ASP A 223 2.10 9.18 4.97
N ALA A 224 1.27 8.15 4.84
CA ALA A 224 0.98 7.57 3.53
C ALA A 224 -0.40 7.93 2.99
N ALA A 225 -1.46 7.89 3.81
CA ALA A 225 -2.83 8.03 3.30
C ALA A 225 -3.08 9.32 2.49
N PRO A 226 -2.61 10.51 2.89
CA PRO A 226 -2.85 11.75 2.15
C PRO A 226 -2.30 11.75 0.73
N TRP A 227 -1.26 10.95 0.47
CA TRP A 227 -0.64 10.84 -0.84
C TRP A 227 -1.44 9.98 -1.81
N PHE A 228 -2.20 9.02 -1.30
CA PHE A 228 -2.85 8.00 -2.12
C PHE A 228 -4.37 8.11 -2.16
N THR A 229 -5.00 8.78 -1.20
CA THR A 229 -6.47 8.97 -1.18
C THR A 229 -6.87 10.18 -2.02
N GLN A 230 -7.98 10.05 -2.73
CA GLN A 230 -8.59 11.13 -3.48
C GLN A 230 -10.01 11.38 -3.01
N GLY A 231 -10.33 12.65 -2.75
CA GLY A 231 -11.70 13.08 -2.51
C GLY A 231 -12.29 12.61 -1.17
N VAL A 232 -11.47 12.18 -0.21
CA VAL A 232 -11.89 11.88 1.16
C VAL A 232 -11.09 12.73 2.14
N THR A 233 -11.77 13.31 3.13
CA THR A 233 -11.14 13.99 4.25
C THR A 233 -11.04 13.01 5.42
N LEU A 234 -9.81 12.71 5.83
CA LEU A 234 -9.53 11.87 7.00
C LEU A 234 -9.55 12.73 8.27
N PRO A 235 -9.84 12.14 9.46
CA PRO A 235 -9.74 12.86 10.71
C PRO A 235 -8.31 13.35 10.95
N THR A 236 -8.18 14.56 11.49
CA THR A 236 -6.89 15.09 11.91
C THR A 236 -6.56 14.59 13.30
N VAL A 237 -5.35 14.07 13.48
CA VAL A 237 -4.85 13.64 14.78
C VAL A 237 -4.17 14.82 15.48
N HIS A 238 -4.56 15.10 16.71
CA HIS A 238 -3.88 16.06 17.56
C HIS A 238 -3.28 15.34 18.77
N GLU A 239 -2.02 15.61 19.06
CA GLU A 239 -1.42 15.23 20.33
C GLU A 239 -1.83 16.24 21.41
N SER A 240 -2.51 15.77 22.44
CA SER A 240 -2.73 16.51 23.69
C SER A 240 -1.90 15.86 24.80
N GLN A 241 -1.55 16.61 25.82
CA GLN A 241 -0.53 16.29 26.85
C GLN A 241 -0.51 14.83 27.38
N ASP A 242 -1.62 14.06 27.25
CA ASP A 242 -1.71 12.68 27.66
C ASP A 242 -2.63 11.80 26.77
N THR A 243 -3.22 12.35 25.69
CA THR A 243 -4.15 11.60 24.84
C THR A 243 -4.10 12.10 23.39
N HIS A 244 -4.21 11.18 22.44
CA HIS A 244 -4.50 11.53 21.06
C HIS A 244 -6.00 11.89 20.93
N ILE A 245 -6.30 12.83 20.06
CA ILE A 245 -7.66 13.32 19.79
C ILE A 245 -7.86 13.33 18.29
N PHE A 246 -8.96 12.79 17.82
CA PHE A 246 -9.40 13.01 16.45
C PHE A 246 -10.25 14.28 16.37
N SER A 247 -10.05 15.09 15.35
CA SER A 247 -10.91 16.22 15.05
C SER A 247 -11.31 16.24 13.57
N TYR A 248 -12.50 16.77 13.33
CA TYR A 248 -13.00 17.18 12.02
C TYR A 248 -13.43 18.62 12.05
N GLU A 249 -13.12 19.35 10.97
CA GLU A 249 -13.66 20.68 10.72
C GLU A 249 -14.60 20.61 9.51
N VAL A 250 -15.85 21.05 9.74
CA VAL A 250 -16.88 21.14 8.71
C VAL A 250 -17.59 22.47 8.85
N ASP A 251 -17.60 23.27 7.79
CA ASP A 251 -18.25 24.59 7.75
C ASP A 251 -17.80 25.54 8.87
N GLY A 252 -16.55 25.40 9.32
CA GLY A 252 -15.97 26.19 10.42
C GLY A 252 -16.31 25.70 11.83
N GLU A 253 -17.04 24.60 11.96
CA GLU A 253 -17.27 23.90 13.24
C GLU A 253 -16.25 22.78 13.39
N VAL A 254 -15.46 22.81 14.50
CA VAL A 254 -14.51 21.75 14.86
C VAL A 254 -15.11 20.89 15.94
N ARG A 255 -15.18 19.58 15.68
CA ARG A 255 -15.57 18.59 16.69
C ARG A 255 -14.40 17.67 17.02
N GLU A 256 -14.25 17.43 18.33
CA GLU A 256 -13.22 16.56 18.88
C GLU A 256 -13.81 15.26 19.40
N PHE A 257 -13.11 14.16 19.14
CA PHE A 257 -13.47 12.81 19.56
C PHE A 257 -12.32 12.21 20.35
N LYS A 258 -12.63 11.67 21.54
CA LYS A 258 -11.66 11.18 22.53
C LYS A 258 -12.01 9.77 22.98
N SER A 259 -11.01 8.99 23.35
CA SER A 259 -11.22 7.75 24.08
C SER A 259 -11.82 8.03 25.47
N THR A 260 -12.66 7.13 25.97
CA THR A 260 -13.31 7.26 27.26
C THR A 260 -12.81 6.20 28.22
N ARG A 261 -12.58 6.63 29.47
CA ARG A 261 -12.16 5.75 30.58
C ARG A 261 -13.15 5.84 31.72
N ASP A 262 -13.28 4.76 32.48
CA ASP A 262 -14.05 4.75 33.73
C ASP A 262 -13.28 5.42 34.89
N SER A 263 -13.90 5.39 36.09
CA SER A 263 -13.32 5.96 37.32
C SER A 263 -11.99 5.32 37.71
N ASP A 264 -11.74 4.09 37.30
CA ASP A 264 -10.56 3.30 37.63
C ASP A 264 -9.44 3.46 36.57
N GLY A 265 -9.70 4.32 35.56
CA GLY A 265 -8.80 4.57 34.46
C GLY A 265 -8.82 3.51 33.36
N THR A 266 -9.70 2.52 33.44
CA THR A 266 -9.87 1.46 32.42
C THR A 266 -10.60 2.03 31.23
N MET A 267 -10.08 1.80 30.02
CA MET A 267 -10.72 2.25 28.80
C MET A 267 -12.05 1.52 28.57
N THR A 268 -13.12 2.27 28.38
CA THR A 268 -14.46 1.76 28.07
C THR A 268 -14.83 1.90 26.62
N TYR A 269 -14.32 2.97 25.98
CA TYR A 269 -14.46 3.21 24.56
C TYR A 269 -13.19 3.83 23.99
N ASP A 270 -12.85 3.41 22.78
CA ASP A 270 -11.88 4.08 21.95
C ASP A 270 -12.57 4.69 20.72
N VAL A 271 -11.84 5.38 19.89
CA VAL A 271 -12.34 5.91 18.63
C VAL A 271 -11.50 5.36 17.50
N GLY A 272 -12.17 4.83 16.51
CA GLY A 272 -11.54 4.34 15.28
C GLY A 272 -12.28 4.86 14.05
N PHE A 273 -11.64 4.82 12.91
CA PHE A 273 -12.27 5.14 11.64
C PHE A 273 -11.89 4.16 10.55
N ILE A 274 -12.76 4.07 9.57
CA ILE A 274 -12.48 3.42 8.31
C ILE A 274 -12.89 4.36 7.17
N ALA A 275 -12.02 4.46 6.18
CA ALA A 275 -12.28 5.23 4.98
C ALA A 275 -11.95 4.39 3.74
N ARG A 276 -12.71 4.61 2.67
CA ARG A 276 -12.45 4.07 1.34
C ARG A 276 -12.40 5.23 0.36
N ALA A 277 -11.45 5.20 -0.55
CA ALA A 277 -11.30 6.22 -1.57
C ALA A 277 -10.77 5.62 -2.87
N PRO A 278 -11.05 6.25 -4.02
CA PRO A 278 -10.30 6.02 -5.24
C PRO A 278 -8.81 6.33 -5.00
N HIS A 279 -7.96 5.54 -5.64
CA HIS A 279 -6.52 5.77 -5.58
C HIS A 279 -6.14 7.02 -6.40
N LYS A 280 -5.49 7.98 -5.77
CA LYS A 280 -5.18 9.29 -6.35
C LYS A 280 -4.29 9.22 -7.60
N ILE A 281 -3.39 8.24 -7.65
CA ILE A 281 -2.36 8.14 -8.70
C ILE A 281 -2.77 7.16 -9.80
N VAL A 282 -3.45 6.07 -9.43
CA VAL A 282 -3.77 4.98 -10.38
C VAL A 282 -5.28 4.81 -10.50
N PRO A 283 -5.86 5.19 -11.64
CA PRO A 283 -7.29 4.97 -11.90
C PRO A 283 -7.68 3.49 -11.75
N GLY A 284 -8.85 3.24 -11.16
CA GLY A 284 -9.37 1.89 -10.95
C GLY A 284 -8.81 1.17 -9.71
N ARG A 285 -7.78 1.72 -9.06
CA ARG A 285 -7.32 1.22 -7.76
C ARG A 285 -8.09 1.85 -6.62
N VAL A 286 -8.14 1.13 -5.52
CA VAL A 286 -8.85 1.52 -4.29
C VAL A 286 -7.86 1.60 -3.15
N VAL A 287 -8.06 2.60 -2.29
CA VAL A 287 -7.37 2.75 -1.02
C VAL A 287 -8.37 2.58 0.10
N ILE A 288 -8.08 1.71 1.06
CA ILE A 288 -8.83 1.56 2.31
C ILE A 288 -7.88 2.00 3.43
N VAL A 289 -8.39 2.83 4.33
CA VAL A 289 -7.61 3.39 5.44
C VAL A 289 -8.30 3.07 6.75
N LEU A 290 -7.55 2.52 7.70
CA LEU A 290 -8.00 2.27 9.07
C LEU A 290 -7.12 3.04 10.05
N GLY A 291 -7.74 3.77 10.94
CA GLY A 291 -7.03 4.49 12.00
C GLY A 291 -7.78 4.40 13.33
N GLY A 292 -7.09 4.75 14.39
CA GLY A 292 -7.65 4.78 15.73
C GLY A 292 -6.83 5.66 16.66
N ILE A 293 -7.43 6.16 17.73
CA ILE A 293 -6.70 6.92 18.76
C ILE A 293 -5.65 6.04 19.41
N THR A 294 -6.00 4.77 19.70
CA THR A 294 -5.03 3.76 20.12
C THR A 294 -5.15 2.52 19.22
N SER A 295 -4.28 1.53 19.43
CA SER A 295 -4.36 0.23 18.71
C SER A 295 -5.71 -0.46 18.86
N ARG A 296 -6.47 -0.17 19.94
CA ARG A 296 -7.85 -0.70 20.11
C ARG A 296 -8.82 -0.05 19.14
N GLY A 297 -8.69 1.24 18.89
CA GLY A 297 -9.44 1.95 17.86
C GLY A 297 -9.18 1.37 16.48
N VAL A 298 -7.91 1.15 16.14
CA VAL A 298 -7.52 0.53 14.87
C VAL A 298 -8.06 -0.90 14.74
N HIS A 299 -7.93 -1.71 15.80
CA HIS A 299 -8.44 -3.08 15.82
C HIS A 299 -9.97 -3.12 15.69
N GLY A 300 -10.70 -2.26 16.44
CA GLY A 300 -12.14 -2.16 16.32
C GLY A 300 -12.60 -1.74 14.93
N ALA A 301 -11.90 -0.80 14.29
CA ALA A 301 -12.16 -0.43 12.91
C ALA A 301 -11.98 -1.61 11.94
N ALA A 302 -10.98 -2.48 12.16
CA ALA A 302 -10.84 -3.72 11.41
C ALA A 302 -12.01 -4.67 11.65
N LEU A 303 -12.35 -4.94 12.93
CA LEU A 303 -13.42 -5.85 13.32
C LEU A 303 -14.79 -5.45 12.76
N THR A 304 -15.02 -4.16 12.49
CA THR A 304 -16.27 -3.67 11.90
C THR A 304 -16.67 -4.44 10.65
N PHE A 305 -15.70 -4.85 9.83
CA PHE A 305 -15.92 -5.52 8.55
C PHE A 305 -15.18 -6.87 8.40
N THR A 306 -14.59 -7.39 9.48
CA THR A 306 -13.99 -8.73 9.49
C THR A 306 -14.73 -9.69 10.41
N ASP A 307 -15.31 -9.20 11.52
CA ASP A 307 -16.03 -10.05 12.48
C ASP A 307 -17.36 -10.55 11.90
N ALA A 308 -17.53 -11.88 11.91
CA ALA A 308 -18.69 -12.55 11.30
C ALA A 308 -20.04 -12.19 11.93
N HIS A 309 -20.07 -11.70 13.18
CA HIS A 309 -21.32 -11.39 13.88
C HIS A 309 -21.90 -10.02 13.45
N VAL A 310 -21.07 -9.09 13.02
CA VAL A 310 -21.50 -7.72 12.68
C VAL A 310 -21.26 -7.35 11.21
N ARG A 311 -20.32 -8.03 10.54
CA ARG A 311 -19.86 -7.69 9.20
C ARG A 311 -21.00 -7.52 8.20
N ASP A 312 -21.90 -8.48 8.12
CA ASP A 312 -22.95 -8.48 7.10
C ASP A 312 -23.97 -7.35 7.36
N ALA A 313 -24.30 -7.08 8.62
CA ALA A 313 -25.15 -5.95 9.01
C ALA A 313 -24.47 -4.59 8.73
N ASN A 314 -23.18 -4.49 9.00
CA ASN A 314 -22.39 -3.29 8.70
C ASN A 314 -22.22 -3.05 7.20
N LEU A 315 -22.05 -4.10 6.40
CA LEU A 315 -22.03 -3.99 4.93
C LEU A 315 -23.38 -3.53 4.38
N GLN A 316 -24.47 -4.04 4.94
CA GLN A 316 -25.80 -3.57 4.58
C GLN A 316 -25.96 -2.09 4.91
N TYR A 317 -25.52 -1.66 6.11
CA TYR A 317 -25.51 -0.25 6.50
C TYR A 317 -24.74 0.64 5.50
N LEU A 318 -23.53 0.22 5.08
CA LEU A 318 -22.76 0.95 4.06
C LEU A 318 -23.55 1.11 2.77
N THR A 319 -24.19 0.02 2.33
CA THR A 319 -24.95 0.02 1.09
C THR A 319 -26.16 0.97 1.16
N ASP A 320 -26.88 0.92 2.27
CA ASP A 320 -28.08 1.75 2.48
C ASP A 320 -27.73 3.24 2.66
N THR A 321 -26.57 3.53 3.29
CA THR A 321 -26.18 4.90 3.63
C THR A 321 -25.43 5.59 2.51
N PHE A 322 -24.46 4.92 1.89
CA PHE A 322 -23.56 5.52 0.91
C PHE A 322 -23.84 5.10 -0.53
N GLY A 323 -24.70 4.10 -0.71
CA GLY A 323 -25.10 3.66 -2.04
C GLY A 323 -23.89 3.32 -2.90
N ASP A 324 -23.76 3.95 -4.08
CA ASP A 324 -22.67 3.73 -5.03
C ASP A 324 -21.48 4.69 -4.85
N ALA A 325 -21.38 5.37 -3.70
CA ALA A 325 -20.29 6.30 -3.45
C ALA A 325 -18.92 5.60 -3.55
N GLU A 326 -18.04 6.14 -4.37
CA GLU A 326 -16.68 5.65 -4.55
C GLU A 326 -15.78 5.95 -3.34
N ALA A 327 -16.14 6.96 -2.56
CA ALA A 327 -15.43 7.38 -1.36
C ALA A 327 -16.37 7.54 -0.18
N PHE A 328 -15.92 7.13 1.00
CA PHE A 328 -16.60 7.40 2.27
C PHE A 328 -15.60 7.40 3.42
N CYS A 329 -16.00 7.99 4.54
CA CYS A 329 -15.32 7.87 5.83
C CYS A 329 -16.34 7.71 6.94
N ILE A 330 -16.12 6.77 7.84
CA ILE A 330 -16.92 6.57 9.05
C ILE A 330 -15.99 6.62 10.25
N LEU A 331 -16.23 7.53 11.16
CA LEU A 331 -15.62 7.56 12.47
C LEU A 331 -16.58 6.92 13.48
N MET A 332 -16.07 6.02 14.30
CA MET A 332 -16.91 5.21 15.17
C MET A 332 -16.35 5.08 16.57
N ARG A 333 -17.25 4.93 17.52
CA ARG A 333 -16.93 4.54 18.89
C ARG A 333 -16.69 3.05 18.95
N ILE A 334 -15.53 2.65 19.44
CA ILE A 334 -15.11 1.26 19.59
C ILE A 334 -15.33 0.84 21.03
N PRO A 335 -16.28 -0.05 21.34
CA PRO A 335 -16.42 -0.57 22.70
C PRO A 335 -15.18 -1.36 23.11
N VAL A 336 -14.71 -1.14 24.34
CA VAL A 336 -13.55 -1.86 24.93
C VAL A 336 -13.97 -2.59 26.18
N ARG A 337 -13.66 -3.88 26.26
CA ARG A 337 -13.93 -4.69 27.46
C ARG A 337 -12.72 -5.58 27.75
N ASN A 338 -12.32 -5.63 29.01
CA ASN A 338 -11.16 -6.40 29.43
C ASN A 338 -9.91 -6.07 28.56
N ASN A 339 -9.72 -4.80 28.25
CA ASN A 339 -8.63 -4.29 27.44
C ASN A 339 -8.65 -4.72 25.95
N ALA A 340 -9.68 -5.39 25.47
CA ALA A 340 -9.86 -5.81 24.10
C ALA A 340 -10.95 -4.97 23.39
N ALA A 341 -10.73 -4.62 22.15
CA ALA A 341 -11.74 -4.00 21.29
C ALA A 341 -12.85 -5.03 20.99
N LEU A 342 -14.09 -4.58 20.99
CA LEU A 342 -15.23 -5.35 20.51
C LEU A 342 -15.69 -4.85 19.16
N PRO A 343 -16.23 -5.73 18.29
CA PRO A 343 -16.69 -5.32 16.97
C PRO A 343 -17.87 -4.32 17.08
N PRO A 344 -17.74 -3.11 16.53
CA PRO A 344 -18.82 -2.13 16.55
C PRO A 344 -19.92 -2.51 15.56
N ASN A 345 -21.17 -2.27 15.94
CA ASN A 345 -22.34 -2.44 15.08
C ASN A 345 -22.80 -1.08 14.56
N LEU A 346 -22.64 -0.83 13.28
CA LEU A 346 -23.04 0.46 12.64
C LEU A 346 -24.57 0.68 12.59
N GLN A 347 -25.37 -0.33 12.88
CA GLN A 347 -26.83 -0.15 13.04
C GLN A 347 -27.17 0.66 14.30
N ASP A 348 -26.27 0.68 15.30
CA ASP A 348 -26.40 1.45 16.52
C ASP A 348 -25.95 2.90 16.29
N GLU A 349 -26.86 3.86 16.49
CA GLU A 349 -26.57 5.28 16.30
C GLU A 349 -25.49 5.80 17.24
N ASP A 350 -25.39 5.28 18.46
CA ASP A 350 -24.39 5.68 19.45
C ASP A 350 -22.97 5.27 19.05
N VAL A 351 -22.85 4.34 18.12
CA VAL A 351 -21.56 3.88 17.57
C VAL A 351 -21.02 4.87 16.54
N ARG A 352 -21.89 5.47 15.75
CA ARG A 352 -21.49 6.37 14.66
C ARG A 352 -21.22 7.77 15.21
N LEU A 353 -20.00 8.27 15.01
CA LEU A 353 -19.58 9.59 15.48
C LEU A 353 -19.51 10.61 14.34
N TYR A 354 -19.15 10.17 13.14
CA TYR A 354 -19.06 11.01 11.95
C TYR A 354 -19.16 10.13 10.71
N GLU A 355 -19.88 10.61 9.71
CA GLU A 355 -20.06 9.94 8.44
C GLU A 355 -19.97 10.96 7.31
N TRP A 356 -19.26 10.59 6.27
CA TRP A 356 -19.05 11.42 5.10
C TRP A 356 -18.98 10.60 3.81
N SER A 357 -19.59 11.10 2.75
CA SER A 357 -19.34 10.67 1.37
C SER A 357 -19.63 11.80 0.38
N PRO A 358 -19.07 11.76 -0.84
CA PRO A 358 -19.42 12.69 -1.90
C PRO A 358 -20.94 12.60 -2.21
N GLY A 359 -21.67 13.70 -2.09
CA GLY A 359 -23.10 13.78 -2.42
C GLY A 359 -24.05 13.53 -1.27
N THR A 360 -23.68 12.86 -0.18
CA THR A 360 -24.51 12.74 1.01
C THR A 360 -24.20 13.80 2.07
N GLY A 361 -23.07 14.50 1.90
CA GLY A 361 -22.61 15.46 2.89
C GLY A 361 -22.11 14.81 4.17
N VAL A 362 -22.06 15.58 5.25
CA VAL A 362 -21.61 15.14 6.57
C VAL A 362 -22.82 14.84 7.46
N ARG A 363 -22.72 13.76 8.22
CA ARG A 363 -23.60 13.44 9.35
C ARG A 363 -22.74 13.34 10.61
N TRP A 364 -23.23 14.00 11.68
CA TRP A 364 -22.60 14.01 13.00
C TRP A 364 -23.39 13.12 13.95
#